data_2c690f73d316a410a27be6e9fefc6f01
#
_entry.id   2c690f73d316a410a27be6e9fefc6f01
#
_cell.length_a   1.000
_cell.length_b   1.000
_cell.length_c   1.000
_cell.angle_alpha   90.00
_cell.angle_beta   90.00
_cell.angle_gamma   90.00
#
_symmetry.space_group_name_H-M   'P 1'
#
loop_
_entity.id
_entity.type
_entity.pdbx_description
1 polymer ?
#
loop_
_entity_poly.entity_id
_entity_poly.type
_entity_poly.pdbx_seq_one_letter_code
_entity_poly.pdbx_strand_id
1 'polypeptide(L)'
;MKRLGLILLSLAIASGCTSKPAQQEQKQPPESVTGRTGFQKLYVAARGWASDVRPYQLQSQVTGDEKGTDGKAAIWRAAFGSAAQHGSRQYVWSGVDSPDAPSRGVTPGSPDSFTPGNTFDVNFLKIDSDKAYEVAQKHGGDKIAGSAVIYLLQWEPGENKLLWHVIYGTSRNDAKLVVDVDATTAEFNRKEK
;
A
#
# COMPACT_ATOMS: atom_id res chain seq x y z
N MET A 1 32.28 -22.30 -83.39
CA MET A 1 32.76 -21.22 -82.53
C MET A 1 31.60 -20.79 -81.68
N LYS A 2 31.52 -21.25 -80.42
CA LYS A 2 30.37 -20.99 -79.48
C LYS A 2 30.83 -19.90 -78.51
N ARG A 3 30.07 -18.78 -78.49
CA ARG A 3 30.26 -17.69 -77.55
C ARG A 3 29.43 -17.98 -76.29
N LEU A 4 30.13 -18.09 -75.17
CA LEU A 4 29.55 -18.30 -73.87
C LEU A 4 29.24 -16.91 -73.26
N GLY A 5 27.94 -16.58 -73.06
CA GLY A 5 27.54 -15.34 -72.37
C GLY A 5 27.46 -15.58 -70.87
N LEU A 6 28.19 -14.78 -70.12
CA LEU A 6 28.20 -14.76 -68.66
C LEU A 6 27.13 -13.81 -68.17
N ILE A 7 26.08 -14.34 -67.51
CA ILE A 7 25.03 -13.54 -66.88
C ILE A 7 25.43 -13.32 -65.42
N LEU A 8 25.77 -12.07 -65.06
CA LEU A 8 25.95 -11.64 -63.67
C LEU A 8 24.58 -11.39 -63.02
N LEU A 9 24.26 -12.22 -62.06
CA LEU A 9 23.08 -12.07 -61.23
C LEU A 9 23.41 -11.19 -60.00
N SER A 10 22.99 -9.93 -60.00
CA SER A 10 23.16 -8.99 -58.90
C SER A 10 22.14 -9.29 -57.80
N LEU A 11 22.61 -9.80 -56.66
CA LEU A 11 21.79 -10.03 -55.45
C LEU A 11 21.69 -8.75 -54.65
N ALA A 12 20.54 -8.06 -54.71
CA ALA A 12 20.24 -6.90 -53.87
C ALA A 12 19.81 -7.38 -52.48
N ILE A 13 20.64 -7.17 -51.45
CA ILE A 13 20.31 -7.44 -50.05
C ILE A 13 19.53 -6.24 -49.54
N ALA A 14 18.19 -6.33 -49.46
CA ALA A 14 17.36 -5.37 -48.78
C ALA A 14 17.45 -5.58 -47.26
N SER A 15 18.25 -4.75 -46.57
CA SER A 15 18.30 -4.68 -45.10
C SER A 15 17.02 -4.04 -44.60
N GLY A 16 16.00 -4.86 -44.34
CA GLY A 16 14.78 -4.43 -43.65
C GLY A 16 15.05 -4.18 -42.17
N CYS A 17 15.16 -2.93 -41.76
CA CYS A 17 15.05 -2.55 -40.35
C CYS A 17 13.64 -2.86 -39.86
N THR A 18 13.44 -4.02 -39.26
CA THR A 18 12.21 -4.34 -38.53
C THR A 18 12.25 -3.56 -37.22
N SER A 19 11.61 -2.39 -37.20
CA SER A 19 11.25 -1.69 -35.96
C SER A 19 10.33 -2.65 -35.17
N LYS A 20 10.81 -3.16 -34.02
CA LYS A 20 9.94 -3.85 -33.07
C LYS A 20 8.76 -2.93 -32.75
N PRO A 21 7.50 -3.36 -32.90
CA PRO A 21 6.39 -2.57 -32.42
C PRO A 21 6.59 -2.32 -30.93
N ALA A 22 6.48 -1.06 -30.49
CA ALA A 22 6.48 -0.71 -29.09
C ALA A 22 5.39 -1.57 -28.43
N GLN A 23 5.81 -2.46 -27.52
CA GLN A 23 4.89 -3.18 -26.67
C GLN A 23 4.10 -2.10 -25.92
N GLN A 24 2.82 -1.93 -26.25
CA GLN A 24 1.91 -1.15 -25.43
C GLN A 24 1.96 -1.80 -24.04
N GLU A 25 2.51 -1.07 -23.06
CA GLU A 25 2.44 -1.46 -21.64
C GLU A 25 0.97 -1.68 -21.32
N GLN A 26 0.60 -2.94 -21.16
CA GLN A 26 -0.75 -3.33 -20.83
C GLN A 26 -0.99 -2.87 -19.40
N LYS A 27 -1.68 -1.73 -19.25
CA LYS A 27 -2.00 -1.13 -17.95
C LYS A 27 -2.72 -2.18 -17.09
N GLN A 28 -2.07 -2.62 -16.03
CA GLN A 28 -2.65 -3.63 -15.15
C GLN A 28 -3.89 -3.07 -14.45
N PRO A 29 -4.92 -3.87 -14.20
CA PRO A 29 -6.09 -3.41 -13.46
C PRO A 29 -5.70 -2.96 -12.06
N PRO A 30 -6.43 -2.00 -11.47
CA PRO A 30 -6.23 -1.60 -10.07
C PRO A 30 -6.35 -2.81 -9.14
N GLU A 31 -5.45 -2.87 -8.15
CA GLU A 31 -5.46 -3.88 -7.09
C GLU A 31 -5.68 -3.18 -5.76
N SER A 32 -6.73 -3.56 -5.02
CA SER A 32 -6.98 -3.10 -3.66
C SER A 32 -6.88 -4.27 -2.70
N VAL A 33 -6.14 -4.10 -1.62
CA VAL A 33 -5.87 -5.14 -0.63
C VAL A 33 -6.24 -4.69 0.78
N THR A 34 -6.48 -5.64 1.67
CA THR A 34 -6.68 -5.38 3.09
C THR A 34 -5.41 -4.89 3.78
N GLY A 35 -5.56 -4.32 4.96
CA GLY A 35 -4.45 -3.74 5.73
C GLY A 35 -3.36 -4.75 6.07
N ARG A 36 -3.71 -5.98 6.48
CA ARG A 36 -2.71 -7.02 6.75
C ARG A 36 -1.95 -7.44 5.50
N THR A 37 -2.64 -7.55 4.37
CA THR A 37 -1.98 -7.86 3.08
C THR A 37 -1.04 -6.72 2.67
N GLY A 38 -1.49 -5.46 2.76
CA GLY A 38 -0.65 -4.29 2.51
C GLY A 38 0.56 -4.23 3.46
N PHE A 39 0.31 -4.43 4.77
CA PHE A 39 1.36 -4.49 5.78
C PHE A 39 2.41 -5.55 5.48
N GLN A 40 1.99 -6.77 5.12
CA GLN A 40 2.92 -7.86 4.81
C GLN A 40 3.85 -7.51 3.65
N LYS A 41 3.31 -6.93 2.56
CA LYS A 41 4.11 -6.47 1.41
C LYS A 41 5.17 -5.44 1.86
N LEU A 42 4.79 -4.47 2.69
CA LEU A 42 5.66 -3.42 3.22
C LEU A 42 6.68 -3.94 4.23
N TYR A 43 6.25 -4.84 5.12
CA TYR A 43 7.12 -5.42 6.15
C TYR A 43 8.23 -6.29 5.56
N VAL A 44 7.93 -7.08 4.52
CA VAL A 44 8.96 -7.85 3.80
C VAL A 44 10.02 -6.92 3.21
N ALA A 45 9.62 -5.82 2.59
CA ALA A 45 10.56 -4.84 2.05
C ALA A 45 11.39 -4.15 3.15
N ALA A 46 10.75 -3.80 4.26
CA ALA A 46 11.42 -3.20 5.42
C ALA A 46 12.44 -4.17 6.06
N ARG A 47 12.11 -5.47 6.13
CA ARG A 47 13.04 -6.52 6.59
C ARG A 47 14.26 -6.67 5.69
N GLY A 48 14.14 -6.33 4.40
CA GLY A 48 15.27 -6.23 3.48
C GLY A 48 16.22 -5.07 3.79
N TRP A 49 15.74 -4.01 4.43
CA TRP A 49 16.55 -2.89 4.88
C TRP A 49 17.24 -3.17 6.22
N ALA A 50 16.51 -3.71 7.22
CA ALA A 50 17.07 -4.06 8.51
C ALA A 50 16.32 -5.25 9.12
N SER A 51 17.05 -6.19 9.73
CA SER A 51 16.44 -7.41 10.30
C SER A 51 15.67 -7.16 11.59
N ASP A 52 15.95 -6.06 12.28
CA ASP A 52 15.36 -5.65 13.57
C ASP A 52 14.23 -4.63 13.45
N VAL A 53 13.68 -4.43 12.24
CA VAL A 53 12.62 -3.43 12.03
C VAL A 53 11.41 -3.69 12.90
N ARG A 54 10.89 -2.61 13.49
CA ARG A 54 9.64 -2.57 14.24
C ARG A 54 8.70 -1.54 13.63
N PRO A 55 7.43 -1.91 13.37
CA PRO A 55 6.47 -0.98 12.80
C PRO A 55 5.99 0.06 13.83
N TYR A 56 5.76 1.30 13.35
CA TYR A 56 5.10 2.36 14.11
C TYR A 56 3.62 2.47 13.80
N GLN A 57 3.32 2.45 12.50
CA GLN A 57 1.96 2.61 12.01
C GLN A 57 1.81 1.98 10.63
N LEU A 58 0.57 1.72 10.29
CA LEU A 58 0.12 1.43 8.92
C LEU A 58 -1.08 2.32 8.63
N GLN A 59 -1.13 2.94 7.45
CA GLN A 59 -2.23 3.80 7.04
C GLN A 59 -2.62 3.55 5.59
N SER A 60 -3.92 3.50 5.31
CA SER A 60 -4.44 3.55 3.95
C SER A 60 -4.52 4.98 3.43
N GLN A 61 -4.50 5.12 2.11
CA GLN A 61 -4.75 6.38 1.43
C GLN A 61 -5.90 6.19 0.44
N VAL A 62 -6.84 7.11 0.45
CA VAL A 62 -7.93 7.17 -0.54
C VAL A 62 -7.36 7.61 -1.88
N THR A 63 -7.81 6.99 -2.96
CA THR A 63 -7.45 7.34 -4.33
C THR A 63 -8.71 7.46 -5.18
N GLY A 64 -8.84 8.56 -5.93
CA GLY A 64 -9.85 8.74 -6.96
C GLY A 64 -11.24 8.20 -6.59
N ASP A 65 -11.66 7.14 -7.26
CA ASP A 65 -12.98 6.54 -7.08
C ASP A 65 -13.07 5.53 -5.93
N GLU A 66 -11.93 5.14 -5.35
CA GLU A 66 -11.90 4.17 -4.25
C GLU A 66 -12.21 4.87 -2.91
N LYS A 67 -13.21 4.35 -2.19
CA LYS A 67 -13.67 4.94 -0.93
C LYS A 67 -13.24 4.16 0.32
N GLY A 68 -12.57 3.03 0.18
CA GLY A 68 -12.14 2.21 1.32
C GLY A 68 -13.27 1.58 2.12
N THR A 69 -14.49 1.45 1.57
CA THR A 69 -15.70 1.03 2.29
C THR A 69 -15.84 -0.49 2.47
N ASP A 70 -14.80 -1.25 2.27
CA ASP A 70 -14.76 -2.71 2.43
C ASP A 70 -13.52 -3.21 3.18
N GLY A 71 -12.83 -2.30 3.85
CA GLY A 71 -11.57 -2.63 4.54
C GLY A 71 -10.35 -2.68 3.66
N LYS A 72 -10.47 -2.38 2.35
CA LYS A 72 -9.36 -2.42 1.39
C LYS A 72 -8.94 -1.04 0.96
N ALA A 73 -7.71 -0.96 0.46
CA ALA A 73 -7.19 0.24 -0.18
C ALA A 73 -6.16 -0.13 -1.25
N ALA A 74 -6.08 0.71 -2.28
CA ALA A 74 -5.09 0.58 -3.34
C ALA A 74 -3.73 1.17 -2.95
N ILE A 75 -3.65 1.97 -1.90
CA ILE A 75 -2.40 2.51 -1.37
C ILE A 75 -2.33 2.29 0.14
N TRP A 76 -1.22 1.69 0.57
CA TRP A 76 -0.87 1.52 1.97
C TRP A 76 0.50 2.12 2.26
N ARG A 77 0.63 2.81 3.39
CA ARG A 77 1.89 3.39 3.89
C ARG A 77 2.19 2.82 5.25
N ALA A 78 3.43 2.41 5.50
CA ALA A 78 3.88 2.00 6.82
C ALA A 78 5.22 2.65 7.16
N ALA A 79 5.41 2.98 8.42
CA ALA A 79 6.67 3.47 8.96
C ALA A 79 7.29 2.41 9.86
N PHE A 80 8.59 2.19 9.70
CA PHE A 80 9.37 1.21 10.44
C PHE A 80 10.62 1.87 11.03
N GLY A 81 10.96 1.51 12.25
CA GLY A 81 12.21 1.90 12.91
C GLY A 81 13.15 0.72 13.07
N SER A 82 14.45 0.99 13.06
CA SER A 82 15.51 0.03 13.33
C SER A 82 16.51 0.64 14.30
N ALA A 83 16.75 -0.02 15.41
CA ALA A 83 17.77 0.37 16.37
C ALA A 83 19.17 0.14 15.78
N ALA A 84 19.36 -0.94 15.02
CA ALA A 84 20.64 -1.25 14.39
C ALA A 84 21.04 -0.22 13.32
N GLN A 85 20.07 0.35 12.61
CA GLN A 85 20.29 1.40 11.61
C GLN A 85 20.25 2.82 12.21
N HIS A 86 19.92 2.96 13.50
CA HIS A 86 19.70 4.26 14.15
C HIS A 86 18.75 5.17 13.37
N GLY A 87 17.75 4.59 12.69
CA GLY A 87 16.90 5.32 11.77
C GLY A 87 15.51 4.72 11.63
N SER A 88 14.64 5.48 10.98
CA SER A 88 13.32 5.05 10.53
C SER A 88 13.21 5.18 9.02
N ARG A 89 12.28 4.44 8.43
CA ARG A 89 11.97 4.53 7.00
C ARG A 89 10.51 4.28 6.76
N GLN A 90 9.92 5.10 5.92
CA GLN A 90 8.59 4.86 5.35
C GLN A 90 8.68 3.96 4.13
N TYR A 91 7.64 3.15 3.95
CA TYR A 91 7.41 2.37 2.74
C TYR A 91 5.98 2.60 2.27
N VAL A 92 5.80 2.64 0.97
CA VAL A 92 4.49 2.78 0.34
C VAL A 92 4.29 1.61 -0.61
N TRP A 93 3.15 0.95 -0.51
CA TRP A 93 2.68 0.02 -1.52
C TRP A 93 1.55 0.68 -2.31
N SER A 94 1.59 0.57 -3.64
CA SER A 94 0.54 1.01 -4.54
C SER A 94 0.11 -0.13 -5.45
N GLY A 95 -1.19 -0.35 -5.56
CA GLY A 95 -1.83 -1.28 -6.49
C GLY A 95 -2.37 -0.60 -7.75
N VAL A 96 -2.06 0.69 -7.96
CA VAL A 96 -2.56 1.46 -9.11
C VAL A 96 -1.43 2.09 -9.90
N ASP A 97 -1.71 2.31 -11.19
CA ASP A 97 -0.87 3.09 -12.11
C ASP A 97 -1.61 4.39 -12.41
N SER A 98 -1.35 5.43 -11.62
CA SER A 98 -1.94 6.76 -11.77
C SER A 98 -0.87 7.84 -11.60
N PRO A 99 -0.91 8.95 -12.35
CA PRO A 99 0.03 10.05 -12.20
C PRO A 99 0.03 10.66 -10.79
N ASP A 100 -1.11 10.59 -10.09
CA ASP A 100 -1.30 11.15 -8.75
C ASP A 100 -1.03 10.13 -7.63
N ALA A 101 -0.60 8.91 -7.97
CA ALA A 101 -0.28 7.85 -7.03
C ALA A 101 1.22 7.52 -7.05
N PRO A 102 1.77 6.95 -5.97
CA PRO A 102 3.09 6.34 -6.01
C PRO A 102 3.16 5.24 -7.07
N SER A 103 4.35 5.00 -7.61
CA SER A 103 4.56 3.91 -8.57
C SER A 103 4.04 2.58 -8.02
N ARG A 104 3.42 1.78 -8.89
CA ARG A 104 2.90 0.45 -8.53
C ARG A 104 4.01 -0.41 -7.90
N GLY A 105 3.62 -1.20 -6.90
CA GLY A 105 4.54 -2.02 -6.12
C GLY A 105 4.97 -1.33 -4.82
N VAL A 106 6.08 -1.75 -4.25
CA VAL A 106 6.62 -1.21 -3.00
C VAL A 106 7.72 -0.19 -3.29
N THR A 107 7.57 1.01 -2.78
CA THR A 107 8.55 2.10 -2.90
C THR A 107 9.05 2.48 -1.49
N PRO A 108 10.37 2.43 -1.23
CA PRO A 108 10.94 2.93 0.00
C PRO A 108 11.04 4.46 -0.01
N GLY A 109 10.74 5.09 1.11
CA GLY A 109 11.04 6.50 1.35
C GLY A 109 12.48 6.75 1.74
N SER A 110 12.84 8.01 1.95
CA SER A 110 14.15 8.39 2.52
C SER A 110 14.26 7.93 3.99
N PRO A 111 15.47 7.60 4.44
CA PRO A 111 15.72 7.41 5.86
C PRO A 111 15.45 8.70 6.67
N ASP A 112 14.98 8.53 7.90
CA ASP A 112 14.73 9.61 8.85
C ASP A 112 15.23 9.19 10.24
N SER A 113 15.25 10.12 11.19
CA SER A 113 15.61 9.84 12.56
C SER A 113 14.68 8.82 13.21
N PHE A 114 15.21 8.03 14.13
CA PHE A 114 14.46 7.02 14.87
C PHE A 114 14.29 7.45 16.33
N THR A 115 13.06 7.60 16.76
CA THR A 115 12.74 7.76 18.18
C THR A 115 12.06 6.48 18.65
N PRO A 116 12.70 5.66 19.52
CA PRO A 116 12.03 4.51 20.12
C PRO A 116 10.83 4.98 20.95
N GLY A 117 9.70 4.28 20.84
CA GLY A 117 8.53 4.60 21.66
C GLY A 117 7.28 3.88 21.18
N ASN A 118 6.66 4.38 20.15
CA ASN A 118 5.33 3.92 19.71
C ASN A 118 5.38 2.76 18.70
N THR A 119 6.43 1.94 18.74
CA THR A 119 6.49 0.74 17.90
C THR A 119 5.65 -0.38 18.49
N PHE A 120 5.10 -1.23 17.63
CA PHE A 120 4.35 -2.40 18.08
C PHE A 120 4.99 -3.72 17.66
N ASP A 121 4.62 -4.79 18.35
CA ASP A 121 4.93 -6.15 17.94
C ASP A 121 3.90 -6.62 16.91
N VAL A 122 4.36 -7.17 15.79
CA VAL A 122 3.51 -7.66 14.70
C VAL A 122 2.55 -8.78 15.15
N ASN A 123 2.86 -9.46 16.24
CA ASN A 123 2.00 -10.51 16.82
C ASN A 123 0.67 -9.98 17.37
N PHE A 124 0.55 -8.67 17.62
CA PHE A 124 -0.72 -8.05 18.01
C PHE A 124 -1.65 -7.81 16.82
N LEU A 125 -1.13 -7.79 15.59
CA LEU A 125 -1.94 -7.61 14.37
C LEU A 125 -2.62 -8.93 13.96
N LYS A 126 -3.66 -9.33 14.66
CA LYS A 126 -4.44 -10.55 14.38
C LYS A 126 -5.67 -10.28 13.53
N ILE A 127 -6.27 -9.12 13.71
CA ILE A 127 -7.50 -8.68 13.03
C ILE A 127 -7.15 -7.81 11.84
N ASP A 128 -7.77 -8.06 10.70
CA ASP A 128 -7.54 -7.29 9.47
C ASP A 128 -8.49 -6.07 9.37
N SER A 129 -8.19 -5.16 8.47
CA SER A 129 -8.94 -3.91 8.28
C SER A 129 -10.39 -4.11 7.83
N ASP A 130 -10.70 -5.17 7.08
CA ASP A 130 -12.07 -5.53 6.70
C ASP A 130 -12.91 -5.89 7.93
N LYS A 131 -12.34 -6.65 8.86
CA LYS A 131 -13.01 -6.98 10.13
C LYS A 131 -13.18 -5.76 11.01
N ALA A 132 -12.17 -4.88 11.08
CA ALA A 132 -12.28 -3.60 11.78
C ALA A 132 -13.39 -2.73 11.18
N TYR A 133 -13.53 -2.70 9.85
CA TYR A 133 -14.61 -2.00 9.16
C TYR A 133 -15.99 -2.57 9.55
N GLU A 134 -16.16 -3.90 9.57
CA GLU A 134 -17.42 -4.52 9.99
C GLU A 134 -17.83 -4.12 11.42
N VAL A 135 -16.86 -4.04 12.34
CA VAL A 135 -17.11 -3.57 13.70
C VAL A 135 -17.52 -2.10 13.69
N ALA A 136 -16.79 -1.27 12.95
CA ALA A 136 -17.08 0.16 12.86
C ALA A 136 -18.48 0.45 12.28
N GLN A 137 -18.93 -0.36 11.29
CA GLN A 137 -20.29 -0.25 10.75
C GLN A 137 -21.34 -0.42 11.86
N LYS A 138 -21.18 -1.40 12.76
CA LYS A 138 -22.10 -1.66 13.87
C LYS A 138 -22.10 -0.54 14.93
N HIS A 139 -21.04 0.27 14.96
CA HIS A 139 -20.86 1.34 15.94
C HIS A 139 -21.07 2.75 15.35
N GLY A 140 -21.86 2.85 14.29
CA GLY A 140 -22.32 4.11 13.71
C GLY A 140 -21.79 4.41 12.31
N GLY A 141 -20.89 3.59 11.78
CA GLY A 141 -20.37 3.73 10.42
C GLY A 141 -21.44 3.57 9.35
N ASP A 142 -22.43 2.72 9.59
CA ASP A 142 -23.60 2.51 8.74
C ASP A 142 -24.43 3.79 8.49
N LYS A 143 -24.33 4.76 9.39
CA LYS A 143 -25.04 6.05 9.30
C LYS A 143 -24.25 7.10 8.52
N ILE A 144 -22.99 6.85 8.19
CA ILE A 144 -22.10 7.81 7.51
C ILE A 144 -22.01 7.44 6.02
N ALA A 145 -23.14 7.57 5.32
CA ALA A 145 -23.19 7.23 3.89
C ALA A 145 -22.28 8.14 3.02
N GLY A 146 -21.62 7.54 2.05
CA GLY A 146 -20.90 8.24 0.98
C GLY A 146 -19.56 8.85 1.39
N SER A 147 -19.14 8.77 2.64
CA SER A 147 -17.81 9.22 3.08
C SER A 147 -16.74 8.22 2.64
N ALA A 148 -15.55 8.74 2.34
CA ALA A 148 -14.36 7.93 2.27
C ALA A 148 -14.05 7.33 3.64
N VAL A 149 -13.40 6.15 3.65
CA VAL A 149 -12.95 5.50 4.87
C VAL A 149 -11.45 5.25 4.74
N ILE A 150 -10.70 5.74 5.71
CA ILE A 150 -9.27 5.42 5.84
C ILE A 150 -9.03 4.63 7.13
N TYR A 151 -8.01 3.81 7.09
CA TYR A 151 -7.61 2.92 8.16
C TYR A 151 -6.26 3.34 8.67
N LEU A 152 -6.14 3.53 9.97
CA LEU A 152 -4.87 3.80 10.64
C LEU A 152 -4.69 2.76 11.73
N LEU A 153 -3.57 2.04 11.69
CA LEU A 153 -3.15 1.09 12.71
C LEU A 153 -1.98 1.69 13.46
N GLN A 154 -2.10 1.80 14.77
CA GLN A 154 -1.03 2.28 15.63
C GLN A 154 -1.14 1.72 17.04
N TRP A 155 -0.02 1.76 17.75
CA TRP A 155 0.03 1.42 19.17
C TRP A 155 -0.47 2.58 20.02
N GLU A 156 -1.38 2.28 20.96
CA GLU A 156 -1.86 3.23 21.96
C GLU A 156 -1.22 2.93 23.32
N PRO A 157 -0.14 3.64 23.71
CA PRO A 157 0.60 3.34 24.94
C PRO A 157 -0.24 3.47 26.20
N GLY A 158 -1.18 4.42 26.23
CA GLY A 158 -2.06 4.66 27.37
C GLY A 158 -3.02 3.51 27.66
N GLU A 159 -3.33 2.71 26.65
CA GLU A 159 -4.23 1.55 26.74
C GLU A 159 -3.49 0.23 26.61
N ASN A 160 -2.22 0.27 26.26
CA ASN A 160 -1.39 -0.91 25.96
C ASN A 160 -2.06 -1.81 24.91
N LYS A 161 -2.56 -1.21 23.83
CA LYS A 161 -3.30 -1.88 22.75
C LYS A 161 -2.80 -1.45 21.38
N LEU A 162 -2.89 -2.37 20.43
CA LEU A 162 -2.79 -2.05 19.00
C LEU A 162 -4.20 -1.81 18.48
N LEU A 163 -4.47 -0.60 17.96
CA LEU A 163 -5.80 -0.22 17.53
C LEU A 163 -5.86 0.05 16.03
N TRP A 164 -6.91 -0.43 15.39
CA TRP A 164 -7.42 0.07 14.13
C TRP A 164 -8.30 1.29 14.40
N HIS A 165 -7.92 2.45 13.90
CA HIS A 165 -8.79 3.62 13.80
C HIS A 165 -9.45 3.59 12.43
N VAL A 166 -10.73 3.31 12.39
CA VAL A 166 -11.57 3.36 11.18
C VAL A 166 -12.15 4.76 11.08
N ILE A 167 -11.64 5.54 10.14
CA ILE A 167 -11.86 6.98 10.03
C ILE A 167 -12.77 7.27 8.84
N TYR A 168 -13.97 7.75 9.09
CA TYR A 168 -14.94 8.16 8.07
C TYR A 168 -14.70 9.61 7.65
N GLY A 169 -13.83 9.79 6.69
CA GLY A 169 -13.30 11.06 6.17
C GLY A 169 -12.04 10.83 5.34
N THR A 170 -11.44 11.91 4.86
CA THR A 170 -10.17 11.85 4.12
C THR A 170 -8.95 12.06 5.02
N SER A 171 -9.19 12.50 6.26
CA SER A 171 -8.20 12.65 7.32
C SER A 171 -8.87 12.54 8.69
N ARG A 172 -8.07 12.42 9.76
CA ARG A 172 -8.60 12.43 11.13
C ARG A 172 -9.22 13.80 11.50
N ASN A 173 -8.74 14.88 10.90
CA ASN A 173 -9.20 16.23 11.19
C ASN A 173 -10.60 16.52 10.60
N ASP A 174 -10.87 16.03 9.39
CA ASP A 174 -12.16 16.17 8.70
C ASP A 174 -13.11 14.99 8.92
N ALA A 175 -12.73 14.04 9.76
CA ALA A 175 -13.53 12.86 10.04
C ALA A 175 -14.88 13.22 10.66
N LYS A 176 -15.94 12.60 10.14
CA LYS A 176 -17.29 12.65 10.71
C LYS A 176 -17.46 11.66 11.86
N LEU A 177 -16.67 10.59 11.84
CA LEU A 177 -16.68 9.53 12.83
C LEU A 177 -15.31 8.85 12.80
N VAL A 178 -14.78 8.51 13.97
CA VAL A 178 -13.65 7.58 14.13
C VAL A 178 -14.10 6.49 15.08
N VAL A 179 -13.90 5.24 14.68
CA VAL A 179 -14.18 4.06 15.51
C VAL A 179 -12.88 3.31 15.73
N ASP A 180 -12.53 3.13 16.99
CA ASP A 180 -11.35 2.37 17.39
C ASP A 180 -11.73 0.92 17.67
N VAL A 181 -10.98 0.00 17.06
CA VAL A 181 -11.16 -1.45 17.16
C VAL A 181 -9.85 -2.10 17.55
N ASP A 182 -9.89 -2.96 18.55
CA ASP A 182 -8.71 -3.72 18.99
C ASP A 182 -8.23 -4.66 17.86
N ALA A 183 -7.01 -4.44 17.39
CA ALA A 183 -6.42 -5.20 16.28
C ALA A 183 -6.02 -6.64 16.68
N THR A 184 -6.16 -7.00 17.95
CA THR A 184 -5.88 -8.34 18.46
C THR A 184 -7.14 -9.16 18.64
N THR A 185 -8.24 -8.53 19.11
CA THR A 185 -9.48 -9.23 19.53
C THR A 185 -10.69 -8.93 18.65
N ALA A 186 -10.67 -7.89 17.82
CA ALA A 186 -11.80 -7.32 17.09
C ALA A 186 -12.85 -6.65 18.00
N GLU A 187 -12.54 -6.41 19.25
CA GLU A 187 -13.47 -5.71 20.15
C GLU A 187 -13.53 -4.22 19.81
N PHE A 188 -14.75 -3.68 19.90
CA PHE A 188 -14.95 -2.24 19.86
C PHE A 188 -14.24 -1.61 21.07
N ASN A 189 -13.43 -0.59 20.85
CA ASN A 189 -12.71 0.09 21.91
C ASN A 189 -13.44 1.38 22.29
N ARG A 190 -13.53 2.33 21.37
CA ARG A 190 -14.22 3.60 21.58
C ARG A 190 -14.67 4.23 20.27
N LYS A 191 -15.45 5.27 20.41
CA LYS A 191 -15.88 6.16 19.33
C LYS A 191 -15.43 7.58 19.65
N GLU A 192 -14.80 8.22 18.67
CA GLU A 192 -14.44 9.64 18.70
C GLU A 192 -15.30 10.36 17.64
N LYS A 193 -15.88 11.51 18.01
CA LYS A 193 -16.83 12.32 17.21
C LYS A 193 -18.15 11.64 16.91
#